data_d6361a094be215ac3ce4938b8499f24e
#
_entry.id   d6361a094be215ac3ce4938b8499f24e
#
_cell.length_a   1.000
_cell.length_b   1.000
_cell.length_c   1.000
_cell.angle_alpha   90.00
_cell.angle_beta   90.00
_cell.angle_gamma   90.00
#
_symmetry.space_group_name_H-M   'P 1'
#
loop_
_entity.id
_entity.type
_entity.pdbx_description
1 polymer ?
#
loop_
_entity_poly.entity_id
_entity_poly.type
_entity_poly.pdbx_seq_one_letter_code
_entity_poly.pdbx_strand_id
1 'polypeptide(L)'
;ETYAIDRFEKSGALYDIKITILKDRVTVTLDTTGPSLHKRGYRQNSVAAPIKETLAAAMVSLSFWKAGRVLVDPCCGSGTIPIEAAMMGRNMAPGIGCRFAAEDWEAIAPSLWKEERKRAFEAVDWDSPLKIYAYDIDKKAIEAAMENAAEAGVADDIRFCRADSAKLCLSGQLTDMNKSGDKDKEGGIIITNPPYGERIGDKESIDRLYAGFRTFLKENPTWSMFAITPDKAVEELIFERPADRRRKLFNGRLEVCYYQYHGQKPKE
;
A
#
# COMPACT_ATOMS: atom_id res chain seq x y z
N GLU A 1 -44.32 -14.82 15.67
CA GLU A 1 -44.95 -16.16 15.86
C GLU A 1 -44.42 -17.23 14.90
N THR A 2 -43.50 -16.94 14.00
CA THR A 2 -43.06 -17.86 12.96
C THR A 2 -42.13 -18.97 13.45
N TYR A 3 -41.44 -18.79 14.58
CA TYR A 3 -40.40 -19.74 15.00
C TYR A 3 -40.67 -20.42 16.34
N ALA A 4 -41.66 -20.03 17.10
CA ALA A 4 -42.00 -20.58 18.46
C ALA A 4 -40.77 -20.77 19.39
N ILE A 5 -39.76 -19.86 19.28
CA ILE A 5 -38.50 -19.91 20.00
C ILE A 5 -38.39 -18.63 20.83
N ASP A 6 -38.36 -18.80 22.16
CA ASP A 6 -38.24 -17.68 23.10
C ASP A 6 -36.81 -17.13 23.18
N ARG A 7 -35.82 -17.91 22.80
CA ARG A 7 -34.40 -17.53 22.82
C ARG A 7 -33.62 -18.27 21.73
N PHE A 8 -32.95 -17.50 20.89
CA PHE A 8 -32.01 -18.05 19.91
C PHE A 8 -30.69 -18.41 20.60
N GLU A 9 -30.11 -19.56 20.24
CA GLU A 9 -28.77 -19.92 20.65
C GLU A 9 -27.76 -18.93 20.06
N LYS A 10 -26.72 -18.58 20.84
CA LYS A 10 -25.62 -17.72 20.40
C LYS A 10 -24.45 -18.51 19.80
N SER A 11 -24.73 -19.71 19.33
CA SER A 11 -23.80 -20.62 18.67
C SER A 11 -24.08 -20.67 17.19
N GLY A 12 -23.04 -20.93 16.38
CA GLY A 12 -23.16 -21.07 14.93
C GLY A 12 -22.58 -19.89 14.14
N ALA A 13 -23.01 -19.78 12.88
CA ALA A 13 -22.49 -18.80 11.95
C ALA A 13 -22.87 -17.36 12.34
N LEU A 14 -21.92 -16.43 12.17
CA LEU A 14 -22.11 -15.01 12.44
C LEU A 14 -22.76 -14.32 11.22
N TYR A 15 -23.91 -13.69 11.44
CA TYR A 15 -24.60 -12.82 10.49
C TYR A 15 -24.62 -11.39 11.04
N ASP A 16 -23.62 -10.59 10.67
CA ASP A 16 -23.54 -9.19 11.14
C ASP A 16 -24.36 -8.29 10.20
N ILE A 17 -25.48 -7.76 10.72
CA ILE A 17 -26.41 -6.90 10.00
C ILE A 17 -26.18 -5.45 10.48
N LYS A 18 -25.75 -4.58 9.58
CA LYS A 18 -25.55 -3.17 9.84
C LYS A 18 -26.66 -2.33 9.22
N ILE A 19 -27.33 -1.55 10.07
CA ILE A 19 -28.37 -0.60 9.67
C ILE A 19 -27.80 0.81 9.75
N THR A 20 -27.83 1.53 8.66
CA THR A 20 -27.38 2.93 8.58
C THR A 20 -28.54 3.81 8.15
N ILE A 21 -28.81 4.88 8.90
CA ILE A 21 -29.84 5.88 8.59
C ILE A 21 -29.12 7.20 8.30
N LEU A 22 -29.27 7.70 7.07
CA LEU A 22 -28.66 8.96 6.64
C LEU A 22 -29.58 9.71 5.70
N LYS A 23 -29.96 10.94 6.03
CA LYS A 23 -30.85 11.80 5.20
C LYS A 23 -32.11 11.06 4.77
N ASP A 24 -32.85 10.52 5.73
CA ASP A 24 -34.10 9.74 5.58
C ASP A 24 -33.98 8.47 4.71
N ARG A 25 -32.76 8.07 4.39
CA ARG A 25 -32.48 6.82 3.69
C ARG A 25 -31.98 5.79 4.68
N VAL A 26 -32.64 4.63 4.72
CA VAL A 26 -32.20 3.45 5.47
C VAL A 26 -31.44 2.54 4.53
N THR A 27 -30.22 2.16 4.95
CA THR A 27 -29.42 1.14 4.25
C THR A 27 -29.20 -0.04 5.19
N VAL A 28 -29.56 -1.23 4.77
CA VAL A 28 -29.33 -2.49 5.48
C VAL A 28 -28.23 -3.24 4.72
N THR A 29 -27.16 -3.60 5.42
CA THR A 29 -26.05 -4.36 4.86
C THR A 29 -25.79 -5.59 5.70
N LEU A 30 -25.46 -6.71 5.05
CA LEU A 30 -25.01 -7.93 5.67
C LEU A 30 -23.49 -8.03 5.46
N ASP A 31 -22.73 -8.12 6.56
CA ASP A 31 -21.27 -8.25 6.48
C ASP A 31 -20.88 -9.71 6.22
N THR A 32 -20.37 -9.97 5.04
CA THR A 32 -19.89 -11.29 4.61
C THR A 32 -18.41 -11.52 4.97
N THR A 33 -17.72 -10.47 5.35
CA THR A 33 -16.26 -10.47 5.53
C THR A 33 -15.84 -10.93 6.93
N GLY A 34 -16.46 -10.37 7.98
CA GLY A 34 -16.05 -10.54 9.37
C GLY A 34 -14.83 -9.69 9.73
N PRO A 35 -13.60 -10.23 9.82
CA PRO A 35 -12.41 -9.43 10.09
C PRO A 35 -12.19 -8.37 9.01
N SER A 36 -11.79 -7.15 9.44
CA SER A 36 -11.58 -6.04 8.51
C SER A 36 -10.58 -6.38 7.41
N LEU A 37 -10.89 -6.04 6.15
CA LEU A 37 -10.11 -6.38 4.94
C LEU A 37 -8.66 -5.86 4.95
N HIS A 38 -8.33 -4.85 5.76
CA HIS A 38 -6.93 -4.44 5.92
C HIS A 38 -6.08 -5.46 6.66
N LYS A 39 -6.68 -6.39 7.41
CA LYS A 39 -5.99 -7.49 8.08
C LYS A 39 -5.71 -8.61 7.07
N ARG A 40 -4.68 -8.44 6.24
CA ARG A 40 -4.28 -9.43 5.23
C ARG A 40 -3.68 -10.70 5.84
N GLY A 41 -3.19 -10.62 7.09
CA GLY A 41 -2.53 -11.72 7.79
C GLY A 41 -1.00 -11.67 7.76
N TYR A 42 -0.39 -11.01 6.79
CA TYR A 42 1.08 -11.00 6.65
C TYR A 42 1.81 -10.09 7.67
N ARG A 43 1.13 -9.10 8.26
CA ARG A 43 1.77 -8.20 9.22
C ARG A 43 1.88 -8.84 10.58
N GLN A 44 3.00 -9.50 10.83
CA GLN A 44 3.37 -10.03 12.15
C GLN A 44 4.05 -8.96 13.00
N ASN A 45 4.90 -8.14 12.37
CA ASN A 45 5.67 -7.10 13.00
C ASN A 45 5.27 -5.72 12.48
N SER A 46 5.11 -4.76 13.38
CA SER A 46 4.77 -3.39 13.03
C SER A 46 5.72 -2.39 13.68
N VAL A 47 6.03 -1.35 12.95
CA VAL A 47 6.64 -0.13 13.47
C VAL A 47 5.55 0.82 13.98
N ALA A 48 5.94 1.92 14.62
CA ALA A 48 4.98 2.91 15.12
C ALA A 48 4.10 3.47 13.98
N ALA A 49 2.77 3.40 14.16
CA ALA A 49 1.75 3.96 13.27
C ALA A 49 1.87 3.55 11.77
N PRO A 50 1.84 2.25 11.45
CA PRO A 50 1.92 1.79 10.07
C PRO A 50 0.69 2.24 9.27
N ILE A 51 0.87 2.42 7.95
CA ILE A 51 -0.25 2.62 7.04
C ILE A 51 -1.10 1.34 6.96
N LYS A 52 -2.43 1.47 6.82
CA LYS A 52 -3.29 0.31 6.61
C LYS A 52 -3.04 -0.30 5.23
N GLU A 53 -3.10 -1.61 5.12
CA GLU A 53 -2.87 -2.37 3.90
C GLU A 53 -3.83 -1.93 2.78
N THR A 54 -5.11 -1.78 3.08
CA THR A 54 -6.11 -1.29 2.11
C THR A 54 -5.82 0.14 1.64
N LEU A 55 -5.22 0.98 2.49
CA LEU A 55 -4.84 2.33 2.09
C LEU A 55 -3.60 2.31 1.20
N ALA A 56 -2.61 1.47 1.52
CA ALA A 56 -1.43 1.26 0.68
C ALA A 56 -1.80 0.70 -0.70
N ALA A 57 -2.68 -0.32 -0.76
CA ALA A 57 -3.22 -0.85 -2.02
C ALA A 57 -3.95 0.24 -2.83
N ALA A 58 -4.73 1.09 -2.18
CA ALA A 58 -5.40 2.22 -2.84
C ALA A 58 -4.39 3.24 -3.40
N MET A 59 -3.29 3.53 -2.69
CA MET A 59 -2.23 4.40 -3.19
C MET A 59 -1.57 3.83 -4.45
N VAL A 60 -1.25 2.55 -4.45
CA VAL A 60 -0.70 1.85 -5.62
C VAL A 60 -1.70 1.88 -6.78
N SER A 61 -2.96 1.55 -6.56
CA SER A 61 -4.02 1.58 -7.58
C SER A 61 -4.26 2.96 -8.18
N LEU A 62 -4.09 4.02 -7.38
CA LEU A 62 -4.26 5.41 -7.80
C LEU A 62 -3.00 6.01 -8.44
N SER A 63 -1.89 5.28 -8.44
CA SER A 63 -0.68 5.61 -9.18
C SER A 63 -0.75 5.04 -10.60
N PHE A 64 0.24 5.30 -11.42
CA PHE A 64 0.35 4.69 -12.76
C PHE A 64 1.30 3.49 -12.78
N TRP A 65 1.59 2.94 -11.61
CA TRP A 65 2.47 1.80 -11.52
C TRP A 65 1.82 0.54 -12.10
N LYS A 66 2.64 -0.23 -12.80
CA LYS A 66 2.32 -1.55 -13.35
C LYS A 66 3.53 -2.45 -13.19
N ALA A 67 3.32 -3.77 -13.19
CA ALA A 67 4.39 -4.75 -13.26
C ALA A 67 5.37 -4.39 -14.40
N GLY A 68 6.67 -4.56 -14.15
CA GLY A 68 7.74 -4.16 -15.07
C GLY A 68 8.25 -2.73 -14.89
N ARG A 69 7.43 -1.79 -14.44
CA ARG A 69 7.86 -0.41 -14.14
C ARG A 69 8.53 -0.34 -12.77
N VAL A 70 9.61 0.43 -12.65
CA VAL A 70 10.29 0.64 -11.37
C VAL A 70 9.38 1.33 -10.36
N LEU A 71 9.24 0.74 -9.16
CA LEU A 71 8.59 1.35 -8.00
C LEU A 71 9.62 1.49 -6.87
N VAL A 72 9.62 2.64 -6.24
CA VAL A 72 10.48 2.93 -5.07
C VAL A 72 9.63 3.45 -3.92
N ASP A 73 9.79 2.84 -2.74
CA ASP A 73 9.35 3.42 -1.48
C ASP A 73 10.59 3.78 -0.64
N PRO A 74 10.95 5.08 -0.58
CA PRO A 74 12.14 5.52 0.12
C PRO A 74 11.97 5.61 1.66
N CYS A 75 10.78 5.39 2.20
CA CYS A 75 10.48 5.43 3.64
C CYS A 75 9.51 4.29 3.98
N CYS A 76 9.91 3.03 3.70
CA CYS A 76 8.98 1.91 3.63
C CYS A 76 8.46 1.43 5.00
N GLY A 77 9.11 1.79 6.10
CA GLY A 77 8.75 1.30 7.41
C GLY A 77 8.71 -0.23 7.44
N SER A 78 7.60 -0.81 7.88
CA SER A 78 7.39 -2.27 7.87
C SER A 78 6.98 -2.85 6.51
N GLY A 79 7.18 -2.13 5.40
CA GLY A 79 7.06 -2.64 4.03
C GLY A 79 5.65 -2.67 3.44
N THR A 80 4.65 -2.02 4.05
CA THR A 80 3.25 -2.15 3.62
C THR A 80 3.02 -1.75 2.16
N ILE A 81 3.57 -0.61 1.71
CA ILE A 81 3.38 -0.15 0.32
C ILE A 81 4.05 -1.09 -0.68
N PRO A 82 5.34 -1.45 -0.53
CA PRO A 82 5.99 -2.36 -1.47
C PRO A 82 5.38 -3.76 -1.47
N ILE A 83 4.90 -4.28 -0.33
CA ILE A 83 4.23 -5.58 -0.25
C ILE A 83 2.91 -5.56 -1.02
N GLU A 84 2.04 -4.57 -0.78
CA GLU A 84 0.77 -4.44 -1.53
C GLU A 84 1.03 -4.24 -3.02
N ALA A 85 2.08 -3.50 -3.41
CA ALA A 85 2.48 -3.36 -4.80
C ALA A 85 2.91 -4.71 -5.42
N ALA A 86 3.72 -5.49 -4.71
CA ALA A 86 4.15 -6.81 -5.18
C ALA A 86 2.97 -7.77 -5.33
N MET A 87 2.07 -7.84 -4.34
CA MET A 87 0.84 -8.65 -4.42
C MET A 87 -0.02 -8.25 -5.62
N MET A 88 -0.19 -6.95 -5.87
CA MET A 88 -0.93 -6.44 -7.03
C MET A 88 -0.22 -6.75 -8.35
N GLY A 89 1.11 -6.60 -8.41
CA GLY A 89 1.92 -6.93 -9.57
C GLY A 89 1.89 -8.41 -9.94
N ARG A 90 1.75 -9.27 -8.92
CA ARG A 90 1.54 -10.73 -9.06
C ARG A 90 0.09 -11.13 -9.32
N ASN A 91 -0.84 -10.19 -9.37
CA ASN A 91 -2.28 -10.48 -9.43
C ASN A 91 -2.75 -11.40 -8.28
N MET A 92 -2.15 -11.29 -7.12
CA MET A 92 -2.52 -12.04 -5.92
C MET A 92 -3.80 -11.47 -5.30
N ALA A 93 -4.77 -12.33 -5.05
CA ALA A 93 -5.99 -11.92 -4.35
C ALA A 93 -5.65 -11.55 -2.88
N PRO A 94 -5.95 -10.32 -2.43
CA PRO A 94 -5.54 -9.85 -1.11
C PRO A 94 -6.20 -10.58 0.06
N GLY A 95 -7.26 -11.34 -0.20
CA GLY A 95 -7.97 -12.18 0.78
C GLY A 95 -7.65 -13.67 0.69
N ILE A 96 -6.66 -14.10 -0.11
CA ILE A 96 -6.39 -15.52 -0.39
C ILE A 96 -6.10 -16.33 0.89
N GLY A 97 -5.40 -15.73 1.86
CA GLY A 97 -5.12 -16.31 3.17
C GLY A 97 -6.16 -15.99 4.27
N CYS A 98 -7.20 -15.20 3.97
CA CYS A 98 -8.18 -14.79 4.95
C CYS A 98 -9.31 -15.81 5.07
N ARG A 99 -9.90 -15.90 6.28
CA ARG A 99 -11.19 -16.56 6.49
C ARG A 99 -12.28 -15.50 6.53
N PHE A 100 -13.37 -15.75 5.83
CA PHE A 100 -14.52 -14.87 5.75
C PHE A 100 -15.68 -15.39 6.61
N ALA A 101 -16.45 -14.50 7.24
CA ALA A 101 -17.61 -14.91 8.05
C ALA A 101 -18.64 -15.73 7.25
N ALA A 102 -18.79 -15.41 5.96
CA ALA A 102 -19.69 -16.10 5.08
C ALA A 102 -19.27 -17.55 4.73
N GLU A 103 -18.05 -17.97 5.08
CA GLU A 103 -17.64 -19.39 4.92
C GLU A 103 -18.40 -20.33 5.84
N ASP A 104 -18.90 -19.82 6.96
CA ASP A 104 -19.68 -20.61 7.94
C ASP A 104 -21.18 -20.59 7.65
N TRP A 105 -21.65 -19.90 6.60
CA TRP A 105 -23.08 -19.81 6.29
C TRP A 105 -23.57 -21.04 5.51
N GLU A 106 -24.61 -21.66 6.05
CA GLU A 106 -25.22 -22.86 5.44
C GLU A 106 -25.71 -22.64 4.00
N ALA A 107 -26.05 -21.38 3.66
CA ALA A 107 -26.53 -21.01 2.32
C ALA A 107 -25.42 -21.07 1.24
N ILE A 108 -24.14 -21.16 1.64
CA ILE A 108 -22.98 -21.17 0.72
C ILE A 108 -22.25 -22.49 0.86
N ALA A 109 -22.26 -23.29 -0.19
CA ALA A 109 -21.57 -24.57 -0.18
C ALA A 109 -20.05 -24.40 0.04
N PRO A 110 -19.43 -25.15 0.97
CA PRO A 110 -17.97 -25.07 1.22
C PRO A 110 -17.11 -25.35 -0.02
N SER A 111 -17.62 -26.14 -0.99
CA SER A 111 -16.91 -26.41 -2.25
C SER A 111 -16.68 -25.15 -3.07
N LEU A 112 -17.59 -24.17 -3.05
CA LEU A 112 -17.46 -22.90 -3.78
C LEU A 112 -16.26 -22.09 -3.26
N TRP A 113 -16.07 -22.04 -1.94
CA TRP A 113 -14.90 -21.37 -1.34
C TRP A 113 -13.59 -22.03 -1.77
N LYS A 114 -13.55 -23.37 -1.79
CA LYS A 114 -12.39 -24.12 -2.23
C LYS A 114 -12.08 -23.88 -3.71
N GLU A 115 -13.10 -23.87 -4.56
CA GLU A 115 -12.97 -23.60 -5.99
C GLU A 115 -12.46 -22.17 -6.25
N GLU A 116 -13.04 -21.17 -5.57
CA GLU A 116 -12.62 -19.77 -5.74
C GLU A 116 -11.21 -19.52 -5.22
N ARG A 117 -10.80 -20.14 -4.11
CA ARG A 117 -9.41 -20.05 -3.63
C ARG A 117 -8.42 -20.68 -4.63
N LYS A 118 -8.78 -21.83 -5.19
CA LYS A 118 -7.98 -22.48 -6.23
C LYS A 118 -7.85 -21.58 -7.46
N ARG A 119 -8.97 -21.02 -7.94
CA ARG A 119 -8.98 -20.10 -9.08
C ARG A 119 -8.16 -18.84 -8.82
N ALA A 120 -8.25 -18.26 -7.62
CA ALA A 120 -7.47 -17.11 -7.22
C ALA A 120 -5.97 -17.42 -7.18
N PHE A 121 -5.58 -18.60 -6.74
CA PHE A 121 -4.19 -19.06 -6.73
C PHE A 121 -3.66 -19.31 -8.14
N GLU A 122 -4.45 -19.95 -9.00
CA GLU A 122 -4.10 -20.21 -10.41
C GLU A 122 -3.99 -18.91 -11.25
N ALA A 123 -4.63 -17.83 -10.81
CA ALA A 123 -4.57 -16.52 -11.45
C ALA A 123 -3.32 -15.69 -11.09
N VAL A 124 -2.48 -16.19 -10.18
CA VAL A 124 -1.24 -15.48 -9.78
C VAL A 124 -0.25 -15.50 -10.94
N ASP A 125 0.25 -14.34 -11.30
CA ASP A 125 1.31 -14.18 -12.31
C ASP A 125 2.69 -14.28 -11.65
N TRP A 126 3.32 -15.42 -11.78
CA TRP A 126 4.67 -15.69 -11.27
C TRP A 126 5.77 -15.27 -12.24
N ASP A 127 5.45 -15.02 -13.52
CA ASP A 127 6.44 -14.83 -14.58
C ASP A 127 6.79 -13.37 -14.82
N SER A 128 5.86 -12.44 -14.58
CA SER A 128 6.09 -11.01 -14.79
C SER A 128 7.20 -10.47 -13.88
N PRO A 129 8.25 -9.81 -14.45
CA PRO A 129 9.30 -9.23 -13.64
C PRO A 129 8.80 -8.04 -12.83
N LEU A 130 9.07 -8.04 -11.53
CA LEU A 130 8.79 -6.92 -10.66
C LEU A 130 10.09 -6.16 -10.33
N LYS A 131 10.03 -4.82 -10.36
CA LYS A 131 11.15 -3.92 -10.08
C LYS A 131 10.75 -3.03 -8.90
N ILE A 132 10.69 -3.61 -7.70
CA ILE A 132 10.25 -2.92 -6.48
C ILE A 132 11.43 -2.79 -5.52
N TYR A 133 11.67 -1.55 -5.08
CA TYR A 133 12.77 -1.20 -4.18
C TYR A 133 12.22 -0.47 -2.96
N ALA A 134 12.65 -0.89 -1.78
CA ALA A 134 12.17 -0.37 -0.52
C ALA A 134 13.34 0.01 0.39
N TYR A 135 13.32 1.22 0.89
CA TYR A 135 14.37 1.76 1.73
C TYR A 135 13.81 2.28 3.05
N ASP A 136 14.59 2.14 4.10
CA ASP A 136 14.37 2.81 5.36
C ASP A 136 15.72 3.03 6.07
N ILE A 137 15.82 4.08 6.89
CA ILE A 137 17.02 4.36 7.69
C ILE A 137 17.10 3.44 8.91
N ASP A 138 15.95 2.99 9.41
CA ASP A 138 15.86 2.11 10.58
C ASP A 138 16.05 0.63 10.18
N LYS A 139 17.10 0.03 10.74
CA LYS A 139 17.39 -1.40 10.54
C LYS A 139 16.22 -2.30 10.97
N LYS A 140 15.56 -1.99 12.10
CA LYS A 140 14.44 -2.80 12.60
C LYS A 140 13.22 -2.71 11.68
N ALA A 141 12.99 -1.55 11.05
CA ALA A 141 11.94 -1.40 10.06
C ALA A 141 12.18 -2.29 8.83
N ILE A 142 13.42 -2.34 8.33
CA ILE A 142 13.80 -3.22 7.20
C ILE A 142 13.66 -4.69 7.59
N GLU A 143 14.11 -5.11 8.78
CA GLU A 143 13.95 -6.50 9.26
C GLU A 143 12.47 -6.88 9.32
N ALA A 144 11.63 -6.03 9.91
CA ALA A 144 10.17 -6.24 9.95
C ALA A 144 9.53 -6.26 8.55
N ALA A 145 10.00 -5.43 7.63
CA ALA A 145 9.52 -5.40 6.24
C ALA A 145 9.85 -6.70 5.49
N MET A 146 11.05 -7.24 5.67
CA MET A 146 11.46 -8.52 5.07
C MET A 146 10.64 -9.70 5.61
N GLU A 147 10.41 -9.76 6.94
CA GLU A 147 9.59 -10.79 7.57
C GLU A 147 8.13 -10.70 7.07
N ASN A 148 7.54 -9.51 7.03
CA ASN A 148 6.20 -9.31 6.52
C ASN A 148 6.07 -9.67 5.03
N ALA A 149 7.10 -9.39 4.22
CA ALA A 149 7.11 -9.77 2.79
C ALA A 149 7.21 -11.28 2.60
N ALA A 150 7.96 -11.97 3.46
CA ALA A 150 8.03 -13.43 3.47
C ALA A 150 6.67 -14.06 3.83
N GLU A 151 5.99 -13.54 4.86
CA GLU A 151 4.65 -13.98 5.23
C GLU A 151 3.60 -13.70 4.13
N ALA A 152 3.79 -12.62 3.37
CA ALA A 152 2.95 -12.31 2.21
C ALA A 152 3.27 -13.15 0.97
N GLY A 153 4.37 -13.91 0.97
CA GLY A 153 4.83 -14.72 -0.17
C GLY A 153 5.42 -13.90 -1.33
N VAL A 154 5.93 -12.69 -1.05
CA VAL A 154 6.49 -11.76 -2.07
C VAL A 154 7.89 -11.25 -1.73
N ALA A 155 8.63 -11.97 -0.87
CA ALA A 155 9.96 -11.54 -0.43
C ALA A 155 10.95 -11.41 -1.58
N ASP A 156 10.90 -12.31 -2.56
CA ASP A 156 11.79 -12.32 -3.72
C ASP A 156 11.49 -11.22 -4.74
N ASP A 157 10.32 -10.60 -4.63
CA ASP A 157 9.85 -9.54 -5.54
C ASP A 157 10.30 -8.15 -5.13
N ILE A 158 10.81 -8.00 -3.90
CA ILE A 158 11.10 -6.70 -3.32
C ILE A 158 12.55 -6.65 -2.85
N ARG A 159 13.29 -5.66 -3.32
CA ARG A 159 14.63 -5.41 -2.83
C ARG A 159 14.58 -4.43 -1.66
N PHE A 160 14.74 -4.95 -0.44
CA PHE A 160 14.86 -4.16 0.78
C PHE A 160 16.31 -3.76 1.04
N CYS A 161 16.53 -2.49 1.40
CA CYS A 161 17.86 -2.00 1.74
C CYS A 161 17.79 -0.93 2.82
N ARG A 162 18.62 -1.06 3.85
CA ARG A 162 18.80 0.00 4.83
C ARG A 162 19.60 1.15 4.22
N ALA A 163 18.99 2.33 4.11
CA ALA A 163 19.66 3.50 3.58
C ALA A 163 19.02 4.81 4.07
N ASP A 164 19.81 5.88 4.09
CA ASP A 164 19.33 7.25 4.27
C ASP A 164 18.79 7.76 2.92
N SER A 165 17.50 7.87 2.79
CA SER A 165 16.84 8.22 1.54
C SER A 165 17.16 9.64 1.04
N ALA A 166 17.50 10.56 1.94
CA ALA A 166 18.02 11.86 1.54
C ALA A 166 19.34 11.74 0.75
N LYS A 167 20.21 10.80 1.16
CA LYS A 167 21.49 10.53 0.47
C LYS A 167 21.30 9.74 -0.82
N LEU A 168 20.38 8.78 -0.83
CA LEU A 168 20.05 8.01 -2.04
C LEU A 168 19.53 8.91 -3.17
N CYS A 169 18.62 9.82 -2.84
CA CYS A 169 18.11 10.79 -3.79
C CYS A 169 19.22 11.68 -4.37
N LEU A 170 20.20 12.07 -3.54
CA LEU A 170 21.33 12.90 -3.98
C LEU A 170 22.40 12.13 -4.76
N SER A 171 22.56 10.83 -4.53
CA SER A 171 23.64 10.02 -5.13
C SER A 171 23.36 9.51 -6.53
N GLY A 172 22.16 9.74 -7.08
CA GLY A 172 21.76 9.19 -8.37
C GLY A 172 21.55 7.67 -8.40
N GLN A 173 21.74 6.98 -7.27
CA GLN A 173 21.60 5.51 -7.19
C GLN A 173 20.22 5.02 -7.62
N LEU A 174 19.17 5.83 -7.41
CA LEU A 174 17.82 5.50 -7.87
C LEU A 174 17.69 5.55 -9.41
N THR A 175 18.50 6.38 -10.08
CA THR A 175 18.51 6.47 -11.56
C THR A 175 19.23 5.30 -12.21
N ASP A 176 20.26 4.76 -11.56
CA ASP A 176 21.01 3.62 -12.11
C ASP A 176 20.16 2.34 -12.13
N MET A 177 19.16 2.25 -11.28
CA MET A 177 18.20 1.14 -11.29
C MET A 177 17.29 1.10 -12.53
N ASN A 178 17.12 2.24 -13.21
CA ASN A 178 16.34 2.34 -14.44
C ASN A 178 17.21 2.11 -15.70
N LYS A 179 18.55 2.06 -15.55
CA LYS A 179 19.49 1.90 -16.68
C LYS A 179 19.71 0.45 -17.12
N SER A 180 19.10 -0.54 -16.44
CA SER A 180 19.25 -1.94 -16.81
C SER A 180 18.52 -2.29 -18.12
N GLY A 181 18.98 -1.68 -19.21
CA GLY A 181 19.04 -2.30 -20.53
C GLY A 181 17.78 -2.32 -21.36
N ASP A 182 16.66 -1.78 -20.95
CA ASP A 182 15.45 -1.85 -21.76
C ASP A 182 14.79 -0.48 -21.98
N LYS A 183 14.20 -0.34 -23.13
CA LYS A 183 13.61 0.80 -23.83
C LYS A 183 12.58 1.64 -23.04
N ASP A 184 12.53 1.55 -21.72
CA ASP A 184 11.63 2.33 -20.88
C ASP A 184 12.14 3.76 -20.76
N LYS A 185 11.82 4.58 -21.76
CA LYS A 185 11.91 6.04 -21.67
C LYS A 185 11.05 6.61 -20.54
N GLU A 186 10.19 5.80 -19.94
CA GLU A 186 9.37 6.18 -18.79
C GLU A 186 10.19 6.14 -17.51
N GLY A 187 10.16 7.23 -16.72
CA GLY A 187 10.75 7.28 -15.39
C GLY A 187 10.05 6.32 -14.41
N GLY A 188 10.72 5.99 -13.33
CA GLY A 188 10.15 5.20 -12.23
C GLY A 188 9.02 5.93 -11.50
N ILE A 189 8.47 5.24 -10.52
CA ILE A 189 7.43 5.76 -9.63
C ILE A 189 7.91 5.69 -8.19
N ILE A 190 7.82 6.79 -7.48
CA ILE A 190 7.98 6.86 -6.02
C ILE A 190 6.58 6.85 -5.40
N ILE A 191 6.32 5.89 -4.49
CA ILE A 191 5.11 5.87 -3.66
C ILE A 191 5.56 5.77 -2.22
N THR A 192 5.20 6.75 -1.37
CA THR A 192 5.75 6.79 -0.02
C THR A 192 4.81 7.42 1.00
N ASN A 193 5.01 7.02 2.26
CA ASN A 193 4.46 7.66 3.45
C ASN A 193 5.65 8.25 4.23
N PRO A 194 6.14 9.44 3.85
CA PRO A 194 7.31 10.02 4.48
C PRO A 194 7.05 10.32 5.97
N PRO A 195 8.10 10.39 6.82
CA PRO A 195 7.94 10.77 8.20
C PRO A 195 7.35 12.19 8.33
N TYR A 196 6.48 12.38 9.32
CA TYR A 196 5.84 13.66 9.62
C TYR A 196 5.59 13.83 11.13
N GLY A 197 5.56 15.09 11.59
CA GLY A 197 5.28 15.44 12.97
C GLY A 197 6.41 15.06 13.94
N GLU A 198 6.12 15.09 15.25
CA GLU A 198 7.08 14.85 16.34
C GLU A 198 7.54 13.38 16.47
N ARG A 199 7.05 12.49 15.61
CA ARG A 199 7.18 11.04 15.83
C ARG A 199 8.51 10.44 15.39
N ILE A 200 9.20 11.04 14.43
CA ILE A 200 10.45 10.48 13.89
C ILE A 200 11.36 11.60 13.40
N GLY A 201 12.43 11.84 14.14
CA GLY A 201 13.49 12.77 13.79
C GLY A 201 13.21 14.22 14.16
N ASP A 202 14.27 14.98 14.19
CA ASP A 202 14.20 16.43 14.30
C ASP A 202 13.72 17.03 12.96
N LYS A 203 13.24 18.25 13.00
CA LYS A 203 12.78 18.99 11.82
C LYS A 203 13.86 19.03 10.73
N GLU A 204 15.12 19.12 11.11
CA GLU A 204 16.27 19.17 10.21
C GLU A 204 16.39 17.89 9.34
N SER A 205 16.14 16.72 9.92
CA SER A 205 16.14 15.44 9.19
C SER A 205 15.02 15.36 8.14
N ILE A 206 13.83 15.87 8.46
CA ILE A 206 12.71 15.92 7.53
C ILE A 206 12.99 16.91 6.39
N ASP A 207 13.48 18.10 6.73
CA ASP A 207 13.85 19.14 5.75
C ASP A 207 14.92 18.62 4.77
N ARG A 208 15.92 17.89 5.31
CA ARG A 208 16.97 17.26 4.49
C ARG A 208 16.38 16.18 3.56
N LEU A 209 15.48 15.35 4.04
CA LEU A 209 14.80 14.34 3.23
C LEU A 209 14.00 14.98 2.10
N TYR A 210 13.23 16.01 2.40
CA TYR A 210 12.41 16.73 1.41
C TYR A 210 13.28 17.46 0.38
N ALA A 211 14.40 18.05 0.81
CA ALA A 211 15.38 18.64 -0.11
C ALA A 211 15.99 17.57 -1.05
N GLY A 212 16.27 16.37 -0.53
CA GLY A 212 16.72 15.24 -1.35
C GLY A 212 15.72 14.85 -2.40
N PHE A 213 14.44 14.69 -2.05
CA PHE A 213 13.37 14.38 -3.01
C PHE A 213 13.22 15.48 -4.08
N ARG A 214 13.27 16.74 -3.67
CA ARG A 214 13.21 17.87 -4.60
C ARG A 214 14.34 17.83 -5.62
N THR A 215 15.58 17.64 -5.16
CA THR A 215 16.75 17.56 -6.04
C THR A 215 16.62 16.41 -7.02
N PHE A 216 16.26 15.21 -6.53
CA PHE A 216 16.06 14.03 -7.36
C PHE A 216 15.01 14.26 -8.46
N LEU A 217 13.85 14.82 -8.13
CA LEU A 217 12.77 15.05 -9.10
C LEU A 217 13.13 16.12 -10.13
N LYS A 218 13.91 17.13 -9.76
CA LYS A 218 14.43 18.13 -10.71
C LYS A 218 15.40 17.51 -11.72
N GLU A 219 16.27 16.61 -11.27
CA GLU A 219 17.24 15.91 -12.11
C GLU A 219 16.60 14.80 -12.95
N ASN A 220 15.45 14.27 -12.49
CA ASN A 220 14.75 13.15 -13.11
C ASN A 220 13.29 13.50 -13.43
N PRO A 221 13.04 14.41 -14.38
CA PRO A 221 11.71 14.97 -14.62
C PRO A 221 10.68 13.98 -15.14
N THR A 222 11.09 12.79 -15.61
CA THR A 222 10.19 11.72 -16.06
C THR A 222 9.67 10.85 -14.91
N TRP A 223 10.24 10.98 -13.69
CA TRP A 223 9.77 10.26 -12.52
C TRP A 223 8.49 10.89 -11.97
N SER A 224 7.58 10.04 -11.55
CA SER A 224 6.37 10.44 -10.82
C SER A 224 6.55 10.19 -9.33
N MET A 225 5.96 11.04 -8.49
CA MET A 225 5.96 10.85 -7.05
C MET A 225 4.56 10.96 -6.47
N PHE A 226 4.25 10.04 -5.57
CA PHE A 226 2.98 9.92 -4.88
C PHE A 226 3.26 9.83 -3.38
N ALA A 227 2.90 10.88 -2.63
CA ALA A 227 3.17 10.95 -1.20
C ALA A 227 1.88 11.09 -0.40
N ILE A 228 1.75 10.32 0.68
CA ILE A 228 0.64 10.48 1.62
C ILE A 228 1.17 11.10 2.92
N THR A 229 0.62 12.24 3.31
CA THR A 229 1.05 12.95 4.52
C THR A 229 -0.04 13.91 5.00
N PRO A 230 -0.14 14.20 6.30
CA PRO A 230 -0.94 15.32 6.81
C PRO A 230 -0.25 16.68 6.60
N ASP A 231 1.04 16.69 6.28
CA ASP A 231 1.83 17.91 6.12
C ASP A 231 1.52 18.59 4.78
N LYS A 232 0.95 19.79 4.85
CA LYS A 232 0.63 20.58 3.66
C LYS A 232 1.84 21.27 3.05
N ALA A 233 2.93 21.42 3.81
CA ALA A 233 4.15 22.06 3.33
C ALA A 233 4.90 21.21 2.29
N VAL A 234 4.53 19.94 2.13
CA VAL A 234 5.14 19.00 1.16
C VAL A 234 5.12 19.55 -0.27
N GLU A 235 4.08 20.29 -0.66
CA GLU A 235 3.96 20.86 -2.00
C GLU A 235 5.02 21.93 -2.26
N GLU A 236 5.29 22.77 -1.26
CA GLU A 236 6.31 23.82 -1.34
C GLU A 236 7.71 23.23 -1.16
N LEU A 237 7.89 22.35 -0.16
CA LEU A 237 9.21 21.85 0.22
C LEU A 237 9.80 20.84 -0.78
N ILE A 238 8.98 20.03 -1.43
CA ILE A 238 9.44 19.01 -2.38
C ILE A 238 9.26 19.48 -3.82
N PHE A 239 8.09 19.99 -4.16
CA PHE A 239 7.70 20.15 -5.56
C PHE A 239 7.73 21.59 -6.06
N GLU A 240 7.76 22.58 -5.16
CA GLU A 240 7.71 24.02 -5.49
C GLU A 240 6.54 24.37 -6.44
N ARG A 241 5.51 23.54 -6.45
CA ARG A 241 4.29 23.71 -7.24
C ARG A 241 3.12 22.93 -6.63
N PRO A 242 1.87 23.31 -6.92
CA PRO A 242 0.71 22.51 -6.54
C PRO A 242 0.76 21.10 -7.13
N ALA A 243 0.20 20.13 -6.39
CA ALA A 243 0.04 18.77 -6.89
C ALA A 243 -0.91 18.73 -8.09
N ASP A 244 -0.64 17.83 -9.04
CA ASP A 244 -1.52 17.57 -10.18
C ASP A 244 -2.88 17.04 -9.71
N ARG A 245 -2.87 16.27 -8.62
CA ARG A 245 -4.08 15.84 -7.91
C ARG A 245 -3.84 15.75 -6.42
N ARG A 246 -4.87 16.06 -5.64
CA ARG A 246 -4.93 15.87 -4.19
C ARG A 246 -6.13 15.00 -3.86
N ARG A 247 -5.93 14.02 -2.98
CA ARG A 247 -7.03 13.20 -2.47
C ARG A 247 -7.00 13.19 -0.95
N LYS A 248 -8.06 13.70 -0.34
CA LYS A 248 -8.27 13.61 1.10
C LYS A 248 -8.59 12.17 1.46
N LEU A 249 -7.80 11.59 2.34
CA LEU A 249 -7.91 10.22 2.82
C LEU A 249 -7.80 10.20 4.35
N PHE A 250 -7.94 9.01 4.95
CA PHE A 250 -7.82 8.83 6.38
C PHE A 250 -6.94 7.62 6.69
N ASN A 251 -5.89 7.81 7.48
CA ASN A 251 -5.14 6.73 8.10
C ASN A 251 -5.60 6.54 9.54
N GLY A 252 -6.55 5.63 9.76
CA GLY A 252 -7.28 5.54 11.00
C GLY A 252 -8.16 6.77 11.22
N ARG A 253 -7.87 7.55 12.28
CA ARG A 253 -8.55 8.82 12.58
C ARG A 253 -7.81 10.05 12.05
N LEU A 254 -6.59 9.87 11.59
CA LEU A 254 -5.78 10.97 11.07
C LEU A 254 -6.19 11.30 9.65
N GLU A 255 -6.57 12.56 9.43
CA GLU A 255 -6.78 13.10 8.09
C GLU A 255 -5.42 13.29 7.41
N VAL A 256 -5.28 12.74 6.22
CA VAL A 256 -4.07 12.80 5.39
C VAL A 256 -4.45 13.20 3.96
N CYS A 257 -3.52 13.77 3.24
CA CYS A 257 -3.68 14.03 1.82
C CYS A 257 -2.72 13.16 1.00
N TYR A 258 -3.24 12.55 -0.04
CA TYR A 258 -2.44 11.85 -1.04
C TYR A 258 -2.17 12.79 -2.19
N TYR A 259 -0.93 13.29 -2.25
CA TYR A 259 -0.44 14.20 -3.27
C TYR A 259 0.11 13.40 -4.44
N GLN A 260 -0.31 13.75 -5.65
CA GLN A 260 0.06 13.05 -6.87
C GLN A 260 0.77 14.02 -7.81
N TYR A 261 2.00 13.70 -8.15
CA TYR A 261 2.85 14.45 -9.06
C TYR A 261 3.29 13.55 -10.21
N HIS A 262 2.87 13.93 -11.41
CA HIS A 262 3.17 13.16 -12.61
C HIS A 262 4.48 13.65 -13.22
N GLY A 263 5.34 12.71 -13.58
CA GLY A 263 6.54 12.98 -14.36
C GLY A 263 6.18 13.44 -15.78
N GLN A 264 7.11 14.11 -16.41
CA GLN A 264 6.98 14.52 -17.79
C GLN A 264 6.94 13.29 -18.71
N LYS A 265 6.15 13.35 -19.77
CA LYS A 265 6.23 12.31 -20.79
C LYS A 265 7.63 12.31 -21.41
N PRO A 266 8.21 11.12 -21.69
CA PRO A 266 9.46 11.05 -22.44
C PRO A 266 9.35 11.85 -23.74
N LYS A 267 10.41 12.59 -24.08
CA LYS A 267 10.49 13.21 -25.41
C LYS A 267 10.71 12.08 -26.42
N GLU A 268 9.92 12.08 -27.48
CA GLU A 268 10.06 11.17 -28.62
C GLU A 268 11.44 11.29 -29.29
#